data_5a60a672df11810a3c73c18c8e6c413b
#
_entry.id   5a60a672df11810a3c73c18c8e6c413b
#
_cell.length_a   1.000
_cell.length_b   1.000
_cell.length_c   1.000
_cell.angle_alpha   90.00
_cell.angle_beta   90.00
_cell.angle_gamma   90.00
#
_symmetry.space_group_name_H-M   'P 1'
#
loop_
_entity.id
_entity.type
_entity.pdbx_description
1 polymer ?
#
loop_
_entity_poly.entity_id
_entity_poly.type
_entity_poly.pdbx_seq_one_letter_code
_entity_poly.pdbx_strand_id
1 'polypeptide(L)'
;MMSEERASARLVMPHDKIARQHYDRLAFVYVRQSTPQQVERHQESTRLQYALVDRAADLGWEPGRIIVIDDDLGRTASTTEGRLGFQRLVAELGLGNVGLVLGIEMSRLARSNRDWHQLLEICSLFDTLIADCDGVYDASNFNDRLLLGLKGTMSEAELHILKARMLEGRMAKARRGELGRAVPMGYTRRASGEIILDPDEQA
;
A
#
# COMPACT_ATOMS: atom_id res chain seq x y z
N MET A 1 11.09 31.83 -35.30
CA MET A 1 11.62 30.49 -35.05
C MET A 1 10.73 29.88 -33.98
N MET A 2 9.77 29.12 -34.45
CA MET A 2 8.78 28.47 -33.62
C MET A 2 9.33 27.10 -33.22
N SER A 3 9.56 26.91 -31.91
CA SER A 3 9.90 25.59 -31.35
C SER A 3 8.57 24.86 -31.13
N GLU A 4 8.25 23.96 -32.04
CA GLU A 4 7.16 23.01 -31.93
C GLU A 4 7.50 22.03 -30.77
N GLU A 5 6.84 22.23 -29.66
CA GLU A 5 6.68 21.23 -28.61
C GLU A 5 5.86 20.06 -29.19
N ARG A 6 6.57 19.04 -29.68
CA ARG A 6 5.97 17.76 -30.00
C ARG A 6 5.53 17.13 -28.69
N ALA A 7 4.28 17.38 -28.29
CA ALA A 7 3.59 16.49 -27.37
C ALA A 7 3.57 15.10 -28.02
N SER A 8 4.43 14.21 -27.56
CA SER A 8 4.41 12.80 -27.93
C SER A 8 3.05 12.25 -27.52
N ALA A 9 2.18 12.04 -28.50
CA ALA A 9 0.90 11.36 -28.27
C ALA A 9 1.25 9.94 -27.77
N ARG A 10 1.14 9.72 -26.45
CA ARG A 10 1.27 8.40 -25.85
C ARG A 10 0.19 7.52 -26.49
N LEU A 11 0.60 6.43 -27.12
CA LEU A 11 -0.32 5.43 -27.64
C LEU A 11 -1.04 4.80 -26.44
N VAL A 12 -2.25 5.25 -26.18
CA VAL A 12 -3.15 4.62 -25.21
C VAL A 12 -3.57 3.29 -25.78
N MET A 13 -3.13 2.19 -25.19
CA MET A 13 -3.58 0.85 -25.55
C MET A 13 -4.94 0.63 -24.88
N PRO A 14 -6.05 0.56 -25.63
CA PRO A 14 -7.36 0.31 -25.04
C PRO A 14 -7.33 -1.05 -24.34
N HIS A 15 -7.70 -1.06 -23.07
CA HIS A 15 -7.83 -2.29 -22.30
C HIS A 15 -9.28 -2.76 -22.40
N ASP A 16 -9.51 -4.01 -22.78
CA ASP A 16 -10.85 -4.57 -23.07
C ASP A 16 -11.89 -4.40 -21.93
N LYS A 17 -11.40 -4.23 -20.70
CA LYS A 17 -12.26 -4.05 -19.52
C LYS A 17 -12.61 -2.60 -19.23
N ILE A 18 -11.90 -1.63 -19.84
CA ILE A 18 -12.09 -0.21 -19.53
C ILE A 18 -13.11 0.37 -20.51
N ALA A 19 -14.31 0.65 -20.02
CA ALA A 19 -15.37 1.32 -20.77
C ALA A 19 -15.30 2.84 -20.60
N ARG A 20 -15.96 3.57 -21.49
CA ARG A 20 -15.99 5.04 -21.48
C ARG A 20 -16.46 5.62 -20.14
N GLN A 21 -17.43 5.00 -19.50
CA GLN A 21 -17.95 5.43 -18.21
C GLN A 21 -16.91 5.40 -17.06
N HIS A 22 -15.86 4.59 -17.18
CA HIS A 22 -14.77 4.59 -16.21
C HIS A 22 -13.90 5.83 -16.34
N TYR A 23 -13.63 6.30 -17.57
CA TYR A 23 -12.85 7.51 -17.83
C TYR A 23 -13.56 8.81 -17.39
N ASP A 24 -14.91 8.79 -17.37
CA ASP A 24 -15.71 9.92 -16.88
C ASP A 24 -15.57 10.12 -15.36
N ARG A 25 -14.98 9.16 -14.66
CA ARG A 25 -14.73 9.14 -13.21
C ARG A 25 -13.24 9.22 -12.90
N LEU A 26 -12.91 9.42 -11.63
CA LEU A 26 -11.53 9.58 -11.15
C LEU A 26 -10.77 8.24 -11.13
N ALA A 27 -9.45 8.30 -11.35
CA ALA A 27 -8.54 7.23 -11.01
C ALA A 27 -7.87 7.54 -9.66
N PHE A 28 -8.01 6.64 -8.68
CA PHE A 28 -7.33 6.76 -7.40
C PHE A 28 -6.08 5.88 -7.36
N VAL A 29 -4.94 6.51 -7.11
CA VAL A 29 -3.66 5.83 -6.85
C VAL A 29 -3.45 5.79 -5.35
N TYR A 30 -3.59 4.61 -4.76
CA TYR A 30 -3.42 4.42 -3.33
C TYR A 30 -2.01 3.94 -3.01
N VAL A 31 -1.29 4.74 -2.21
CA VAL A 31 0.08 4.44 -1.80
C VAL A 31 0.14 4.24 -0.30
N ARG A 32 0.68 3.12 0.11
CA ARG A 32 0.90 2.80 1.52
C ARG A 32 2.31 2.28 1.76
N GLN A 33 2.98 2.81 2.77
CA GLN A 33 4.25 2.31 3.27
C GLN A 33 4.14 1.92 4.74
N SER A 34 4.70 0.76 5.09
CA SER A 34 4.50 0.13 6.41
C SER A 34 5.56 0.48 7.46
N THR A 35 6.65 1.18 7.11
CA THR A 35 7.72 1.49 8.10
C THR A 35 8.25 2.91 7.97
N PRO A 36 8.52 3.61 9.12
CA PRO A 36 9.15 4.94 9.14
C PRO A 36 10.53 4.97 8.46
N GLN A 37 11.28 3.86 8.51
CA GLN A 37 12.59 3.72 7.86
C GLN A 37 12.54 3.69 6.33
N GLN A 38 11.39 3.30 5.75
CA GLN A 38 11.16 3.38 4.30
C GLN A 38 10.83 4.81 3.85
N VAL A 39 10.36 5.67 4.77
CA VAL A 39 10.10 7.09 4.51
C VAL A 39 11.40 7.86 4.34
N GLU A 40 12.48 7.47 5.02
CA GLU A 40 13.83 8.08 4.84
C GLU A 40 14.46 7.78 3.48
N ARG A 41 14.06 6.70 2.82
CA ARG A 41 14.41 6.40 1.42
C ARG A 41 13.40 7.00 0.45
N HIS A 42 13.16 8.30 0.54
CA HIS A 42 12.21 9.06 -0.28
C HIS A 42 12.25 8.79 -1.78
N GLN A 43 13.38 8.37 -2.33
CA GLN A 43 13.53 8.15 -3.77
C GLN A 43 12.75 6.94 -4.28
N GLU A 44 12.69 5.84 -3.53
CA GLU A 44 12.02 4.61 -3.98
C GLU A 44 10.50 4.73 -3.89
N SER A 45 9.99 5.36 -2.83
CA SER A 45 8.57 5.66 -2.65
C SER A 45 8.02 6.59 -3.71
N THR A 46 8.73 7.69 -3.95
CA THR A 46 8.37 8.67 -4.98
C THR A 46 8.39 8.05 -6.38
N ARG A 47 9.37 7.20 -6.66
CA ARG A 47 9.48 6.50 -7.93
C ARG A 47 8.33 5.52 -8.19
N LEU A 48 7.90 4.81 -7.15
CA LEU A 48 6.76 3.89 -7.21
C LEU A 48 5.43 4.64 -7.38
N GLN A 49 5.27 5.81 -6.73
CA GLN A 49 4.12 6.68 -6.92
C GLN A 49 4.02 7.18 -8.36
N TYR A 50 5.11 7.67 -8.91
CA TYR A 50 5.15 8.11 -10.30
C TYR A 50 4.84 6.97 -11.26
N ALA A 51 5.33 5.76 -11.02
CA ALA A 51 5.04 4.60 -11.86
C ALA A 51 3.55 4.25 -11.88
N LEU A 52 2.82 4.40 -10.76
CA LEU A 52 1.37 4.16 -10.73
C LEU A 52 0.57 5.29 -11.39
N VAL A 53 1.01 6.53 -11.22
CA VAL A 53 0.40 7.68 -11.92
C VAL A 53 0.61 7.54 -13.43
N ASP A 54 1.83 7.21 -13.85
CA ASP A 54 2.15 6.93 -15.25
C ASP A 54 1.30 5.76 -15.78
N ARG A 55 1.11 4.70 -14.98
CA ARG A 55 0.25 3.57 -15.32
C ARG A 55 -1.21 3.99 -15.54
N ALA A 56 -1.75 4.87 -14.68
CA ALA A 56 -3.11 5.39 -14.86
C ALA A 56 -3.22 6.20 -16.17
N ALA A 57 -2.22 7.03 -16.47
CA ALA A 57 -2.17 7.80 -17.71
C ALA A 57 -2.03 6.88 -18.95
N ASP A 58 -1.21 5.84 -18.87
CA ASP A 58 -1.05 4.83 -19.94
C ASP A 58 -2.35 4.04 -20.19
N LEU A 59 -3.15 3.84 -19.14
CA LEU A 59 -4.48 3.25 -19.24
C LEU A 59 -5.54 4.22 -19.81
N GLY A 60 -5.21 5.51 -19.98
CA GLY A 60 -6.04 6.50 -20.65
C GLY A 60 -6.69 7.56 -19.78
N TRP A 61 -6.38 7.61 -18.46
CA TRP A 61 -6.89 8.70 -17.62
C TRP A 61 -6.11 9.99 -17.86
N GLU A 62 -6.84 11.09 -17.94
CA GLU A 62 -6.24 12.43 -17.98
C GLU A 62 -5.52 12.75 -16.66
N PRO A 63 -4.35 13.42 -16.67
CA PRO A 63 -3.59 13.73 -15.46
C PRO A 63 -4.41 14.48 -14.38
N GLY A 64 -5.33 15.35 -14.80
CA GLY A 64 -6.22 16.09 -13.89
C GLY A 64 -7.30 15.24 -13.20
N ARG A 65 -7.49 13.99 -13.64
CA ARG A 65 -8.43 13.01 -13.08
C ARG A 65 -7.76 11.91 -12.27
N ILE A 66 -6.43 11.98 -12.09
CA ILE A 66 -5.66 11.02 -11.30
C ILE A 66 -5.39 11.63 -9.94
N ILE A 67 -5.91 10.98 -8.89
CA ILE A 67 -5.78 11.42 -7.50
C ILE A 67 -4.88 10.45 -6.75
N VAL A 68 -3.82 10.95 -6.13
CA VAL A 68 -2.95 10.16 -5.26
C VAL A 68 -3.45 10.25 -3.82
N ILE A 69 -3.62 9.11 -3.17
CA ILE A 69 -3.94 8.99 -1.74
C ILE A 69 -2.71 8.44 -1.04
N ASP A 70 -2.06 9.28 -0.26
CA ASP A 70 -0.84 8.98 0.51
C ASP A 70 -0.97 9.31 2.01
N ASP A 71 -2.16 9.67 2.46
CA ASP A 71 -2.47 10.04 3.85
C ASP A 71 -2.11 8.96 4.89
N ASP A 72 -1.97 7.72 4.45
CA ASP A 72 -1.66 6.55 5.30
C ASP A 72 -0.15 6.21 5.33
N LEU A 73 0.72 7.08 4.77
CA LEU A 73 2.17 6.91 4.78
C LEU A 73 2.76 7.02 6.18
N GLY A 74 3.61 6.07 6.56
CA GLY A 74 4.39 6.13 7.81
C GLY A 74 3.61 5.89 9.11
N ARG A 75 2.31 5.58 9.05
CA ARG A 75 1.52 5.28 10.25
C ARG A 75 1.57 3.80 10.59
N THR A 76 2.07 3.51 11.80
CA THR A 76 2.14 2.14 12.34
C THR A 76 0.75 1.54 12.55
N ALA A 77 0.66 0.22 12.33
CA ALA A 77 -0.57 -0.57 12.33
C ALA A 77 -1.34 -0.65 13.66
N SER A 78 -0.92 0.05 14.72
CA SER A 78 -1.41 -0.14 16.09
C SER A 78 -2.59 0.73 16.50
N THR A 79 -2.97 1.74 15.71
CA THR A 79 -4.10 2.62 16.03
C THR A 79 -5.20 2.52 14.99
N THR A 80 -6.40 2.14 15.44
CA THR A 80 -7.63 2.00 14.64
C THR A 80 -8.13 3.34 14.08
N GLU A 81 -7.66 4.45 14.60
CA GLU A 81 -8.11 5.82 14.30
C GLU A 81 -7.37 6.51 13.13
N GLY A 82 -6.51 5.83 12.38
CA GLY A 82 -5.54 6.50 11.51
C GLY A 82 -5.55 6.14 10.02
N ARG A 83 -6.65 5.65 9.43
CA ARG A 83 -6.71 5.33 7.98
C ARG A 83 -7.55 6.34 7.20
N LEU A 84 -7.21 7.62 7.31
CA LEU A 84 -7.92 8.69 6.62
C LEU A 84 -7.92 8.50 5.09
N GLY A 85 -6.80 8.03 4.53
CA GLY A 85 -6.68 7.76 3.10
C GLY A 85 -7.59 6.61 2.65
N PHE A 86 -7.62 5.50 3.36
CA PHE A 86 -8.52 4.39 3.03
C PHE A 86 -10.00 4.75 3.23
N GLN A 87 -10.33 5.47 4.30
CA GLN A 87 -11.70 5.94 4.53
C GLN A 87 -12.16 6.90 3.42
N ARG A 88 -11.27 7.80 2.98
CA ARG A 88 -11.52 8.68 1.85
C ARG A 88 -11.78 7.88 0.57
N LEU A 89 -10.93 6.87 0.28
CA LEU A 89 -11.13 5.98 -0.87
C LEU A 89 -12.50 5.31 -0.83
N VAL A 90 -12.89 4.71 0.31
CA VAL A 90 -14.18 4.02 0.48
C VAL A 90 -15.35 5.00 0.32
N ALA A 91 -15.23 6.22 0.85
CA ALA A 91 -16.27 7.25 0.71
C ALA A 91 -16.47 7.65 -0.76
N GLU A 92 -15.39 7.90 -1.50
CA GLU A 92 -15.46 8.28 -2.91
C GLU A 92 -15.96 7.14 -3.80
N LEU A 93 -15.60 5.90 -3.47
CA LEU A 93 -16.17 4.71 -4.11
C LEU A 93 -17.69 4.64 -3.89
N GLY A 94 -18.16 4.84 -2.65
CA GLY A 94 -19.57 4.82 -2.31
C GLY A 94 -20.38 5.96 -2.96
N LEU A 95 -19.73 7.04 -3.35
CA LEU A 95 -20.35 8.13 -4.13
C LEU A 95 -20.36 7.86 -5.64
N GLY A 96 -19.74 6.78 -6.10
CA GLY A 96 -19.63 6.45 -7.53
C GLY A 96 -18.67 7.34 -8.33
N ASN A 97 -17.80 8.10 -7.64
CA ASN A 97 -16.87 9.04 -8.26
C ASN A 97 -15.63 8.37 -8.85
N VAL A 98 -15.39 7.07 -8.56
CA VAL A 98 -14.15 6.38 -8.89
C VAL A 98 -14.38 5.38 -10.02
N GLY A 99 -13.62 5.51 -11.10
CA GLY A 99 -13.61 4.55 -12.23
C GLY A 99 -12.51 3.51 -12.12
N LEU A 100 -11.39 3.86 -11.45
CA LEU A 100 -10.25 2.98 -11.31
C LEU A 100 -9.56 3.18 -9.95
N VAL A 101 -9.20 2.09 -9.29
CA VAL A 101 -8.31 2.08 -8.12
C VAL A 101 -7.01 1.39 -8.48
N LEU A 102 -5.88 2.08 -8.30
CA LEU A 102 -4.54 1.51 -8.53
C LEU A 102 -3.79 1.35 -7.22
N GLY A 103 -3.09 0.22 -7.10
CA GLY A 103 -2.16 -0.06 -6.00
C GLY A 103 -0.98 -0.88 -6.48
N ILE A 104 0.18 -0.75 -5.82
CA ILE A 104 1.40 -1.53 -6.14
C ILE A 104 1.13 -3.02 -5.94
N GLU A 105 0.52 -3.34 -4.81
CA GLU A 105 0.07 -4.67 -4.45
C GLU A 105 -1.35 -4.57 -3.90
N MET A 106 -2.26 -5.31 -4.47
CA MET A 106 -3.66 -5.31 -4.05
C MET A 106 -3.84 -5.63 -2.57
N SER A 107 -2.99 -6.48 -2.03
CA SER A 107 -2.91 -6.84 -0.62
C SER A 107 -2.58 -5.69 0.32
N ARG A 108 -1.97 -4.63 -0.19
CA ARG A 108 -1.63 -3.44 0.59
C ARG A 108 -2.73 -2.40 0.65
N LEU A 109 -3.75 -2.53 -0.20
CA LEU A 109 -4.96 -1.71 -0.14
C LEU A 109 -5.76 -1.96 1.15
N ALA A 110 -5.77 -3.19 1.63
CA ALA A 110 -6.49 -3.59 2.83
C ALA A 110 -5.54 -4.12 3.92
N ARG A 111 -5.94 -4.02 5.19
CA ARG A 111 -5.17 -4.56 6.34
C ARG A 111 -5.52 -6.00 6.66
N SER A 112 -6.72 -6.41 6.30
CA SER A 112 -7.28 -7.72 6.59
C SER A 112 -8.03 -8.22 5.36
N ASN A 113 -8.22 -9.53 5.27
CA ASN A 113 -9.08 -10.12 4.27
C ASN A 113 -10.51 -9.55 4.32
N ARG A 114 -10.99 -9.20 5.49
CA ARG A 114 -12.30 -8.57 5.65
C ARG A 114 -12.38 -7.22 4.93
N ASP A 115 -11.41 -6.33 5.17
CA ASP A 115 -11.35 -5.02 4.50
C ASP A 115 -11.19 -5.19 2.99
N TRP A 116 -10.39 -6.18 2.58
CA TRP A 116 -10.18 -6.51 1.17
C TRP A 116 -11.47 -6.94 0.49
N HIS A 117 -12.18 -7.91 1.08
CA HIS A 117 -13.45 -8.36 0.53
C HIS A 117 -14.50 -7.26 0.51
N GLN A 118 -14.56 -6.43 1.55
CA GLN A 118 -15.44 -5.26 1.57
C GLN A 118 -15.12 -4.27 0.43
N LEU A 119 -13.84 -4.02 0.16
CA LEU A 119 -13.42 -3.18 -0.96
C LEU A 119 -13.86 -3.78 -2.30
N LEU A 120 -13.68 -5.09 -2.50
CA LEU A 120 -14.12 -5.79 -3.71
C LEU A 120 -15.64 -5.70 -3.91
N GLU A 121 -16.42 -5.83 -2.83
CA GLU A 121 -17.89 -5.68 -2.88
C GLU A 121 -18.26 -4.27 -3.35
N ILE A 122 -17.66 -3.24 -2.76
CA ILE A 122 -17.93 -1.85 -3.13
C ILE A 122 -17.52 -1.60 -4.60
N CYS A 123 -16.34 -2.03 -5.02
CA CYS A 123 -15.90 -1.89 -6.41
C CYS A 123 -16.84 -2.58 -7.38
N SER A 124 -17.31 -3.78 -7.05
CA SER A 124 -18.30 -4.52 -7.86
C SER A 124 -19.65 -3.79 -7.96
N LEU A 125 -20.12 -3.20 -6.84
CA LEU A 125 -21.40 -2.51 -6.77
C LEU A 125 -21.42 -1.21 -7.59
N PHE A 126 -20.30 -0.48 -7.59
CA PHE A 126 -20.18 0.82 -8.24
C PHE A 126 -19.46 0.77 -9.58
N ASP A 127 -19.26 -0.44 -10.14
CA ASP A 127 -18.58 -0.63 -11.42
C ASP A 127 -17.23 0.12 -11.46
N THR A 128 -16.39 -0.15 -10.45
CA THR A 128 -15.05 0.42 -10.33
C THR A 128 -14.02 -0.66 -10.61
N LEU A 129 -13.11 -0.40 -11.54
CA LEU A 129 -12.02 -1.30 -11.87
C LEU A 129 -10.89 -1.20 -10.83
N ILE A 130 -10.15 -2.30 -10.69
CA ILE A 130 -8.97 -2.39 -9.85
C ILE A 130 -7.78 -2.68 -10.74
N ALA A 131 -6.64 -2.02 -10.53
CA ALA A 131 -5.42 -2.27 -11.30
C ALA A 131 -4.18 -2.34 -10.41
N ASP A 132 -3.24 -3.18 -10.82
CA ASP A 132 -1.88 -3.27 -10.30
C ASP A 132 -0.85 -3.25 -11.44
N CYS A 133 0.40 -3.62 -11.13
CA CYS A 133 1.45 -3.75 -12.15
C CYS A 133 1.16 -4.89 -13.15
N ASP A 134 0.39 -5.91 -12.76
CA ASP A 134 0.16 -7.11 -13.56
C ASP A 134 -1.04 -6.96 -14.50
N GLY A 135 -2.08 -6.18 -14.12
CA GLY A 135 -3.28 -6.07 -14.94
C GLY A 135 -4.36 -5.14 -14.43
N VAL A 136 -5.50 -5.20 -15.14
CA VAL A 136 -6.76 -4.53 -14.78
C VAL A 136 -7.80 -5.61 -14.51
N TYR A 137 -8.53 -5.46 -13.42
CA TYR A 137 -9.48 -6.44 -12.90
C TYR A 137 -10.84 -5.78 -12.69
N ASP A 138 -11.88 -6.52 -13.05
CA ASP A 138 -13.27 -6.17 -12.77
C ASP A 138 -13.79 -7.06 -11.63
N ALA A 139 -14.08 -6.46 -10.48
CA ALA A 139 -14.56 -7.18 -9.29
C ALA A 139 -15.96 -7.81 -9.49
N SER A 140 -16.72 -7.41 -10.51
CA SER A 140 -17.99 -8.03 -10.89
C SER A 140 -17.80 -9.29 -11.72
N ASN A 141 -16.66 -9.44 -12.41
CA ASN A 141 -16.33 -10.62 -13.20
C ASN A 141 -15.86 -11.76 -12.28
N PHE A 142 -16.42 -12.95 -12.45
CA PHE A 142 -16.12 -14.11 -11.59
C PHE A 142 -14.65 -14.48 -11.59
N ASN A 143 -14.00 -14.54 -12.76
CA ASN A 143 -12.59 -14.95 -12.85
C ASN A 143 -11.65 -13.91 -12.23
N ASP A 144 -11.90 -12.63 -12.47
CA ASP A 144 -11.12 -11.54 -11.87
C ASP A 144 -11.31 -11.49 -10.37
N ARG A 145 -12.54 -11.67 -9.90
CA ARG A 145 -12.87 -11.71 -8.48
C ARG A 145 -12.17 -12.89 -7.77
N LEU A 146 -12.13 -14.06 -8.41
CA LEU A 146 -11.39 -15.21 -7.89
C LEU A 146 -9.89 -14.90 -7.80
N LEU A 147 -9.32 -14.31 -8.86
CA LEU A 147 -7.90 -13.94 -8.88
C LEU A 147 -7.56 -12.88 -7.81
N LEU A 148 -8.39 -11.85 -7.67
CA LEU A 148 -8.25 -10.83 -6.62
C LEU A 148 -8.36 -11.44 -5.21
N GLY A 149 -9.28 -12.38 -5.01
CA GLY A 149 -9.40 -13.13 -3.76
C GLY A 149 -8.15 -13.93 -3.42
N LEU A 150 -7.57 -14.62 -4.40
CA LEU A 150 -6.30 -15.35 -4.26
C LEU A 150 -5.14 -14.40 -3.95
N LYS A 151 -5.01 -13.29 -4.67
CA LYS A 151 -3.97 -12.28 -4.41
C LYS A 151 -4.06 -11.74 -2.98
N GLY A 152 -5.27 -11.49 -2.47
CA GLY A 152 -5.49 -11.05 -1.08
C GLY A 152 -5.07 -12.09 -0.04
N THR A 153 -5.47 -13.35 -0.23
CA THR A 153 -5.15 -14.44 0.71
C THR A 153 -3.67 -14.83 0.70
N MET A 154 -3.03 -14.86 -0.45
CA MET A 154 -1.59 -15.16 -0.56
C MET A 154 -0.74 -14.15 0.19
N SER A 155 -1.08 -12.88 0.10
CA SER A 155 -0.38 -11.83 0.86
C SER A 155 -0.53 -11.97 2.37
N GLU A 156 -1.68 -12.40 2.87
CA GLU A 156 -1.86 -12.70 4.29
C GLU A 156 -1.04 -13.90 4.72
N ALA A 157 -1.00 -14.97 3.91
CA ALA A 157 -0.18 -16.15 4.15
C ALA A 157 1.31 -15.81 4.21
N GLU A 158 1.82 -14.99 3.30
CA GLU A 158 3.21 -14.51 3.32
C GLU A 158 3.54 -13.73 4.60
N LEU A 159 2.63 -12.87 5.06
CA LEU A 159 2.80 -12.15 6.33
C LEU A 159 2.82 -13.11 7.53
N HIS A 160 1.99 -14.15 7.53
CA HIS A 160 2.01 -15.18 8.56
C HIS A 160 3.32 -15.95 8.60
N ILE A 161 3.83 -16.38 7.44
CA ILE A 161 5.12 -17.06 7.31
C ILE A 161 6.26 -16.16 7.77
N LEU A 162 6.26 -14.89 7.38
CA LEU A 162 7.25 -13.92 7.81
C LEU A 162 7.25 -13.74 9.34
N LYS A 163 6.06 -13.55 9.95
CA LYS A 163 5.90 -13.44 11.41
C LYS A 163 6.40 -14.69 12.14
N ALA A 164 6.10 -15.88 11.63
CA ALA A 164 6.58 -17.15 12.20
C ALA A 164 8.11 -17.21 12.16
N ARG A 165 8.74 -16.92 11.01
CA ARG A 165 10.21 -16.87 10.87
C ARG A 165 10.86 -15.83 11.80
N MET A 166 10.25 -14.66 11.94
CA MET A 166 10.75 -13.62 12.87
C MET A 166 10.67 -14.10 14.32
N LEU A 167 9.58 -14.77 14.71
CA LEU A 167 9.43 -15.32 16.06
C LEU A 167 10.46 -16.41 16.34
N GLU A 168 10.65 -17.34 15.42
CA GLU A 168 11.68 -18.37 15.51
C GLU A 168 13.08 -17.78 15.63
N GLY A 169 13.41 -16.77 14.81
CA GLY A 169 14.70 -16.06 14.88
C GLY A 169 14.91 -15.37 16.23
N ARG A 170 13.85 -14.76 16.81
CA ARG A 170 13.90 -14.16 18.15
C ARG A 170 14.11 -15.22 19.23
N MET A 171 13.41 -16.34 19.15
CA MET A 171 13.56 -17.44 20.08
C MET A 171 14.95 -18.08 20.00
N ALA A 172 15.51 -18.24 18.80
CA ALA A 172 16.86 -18.73 18.59
C ALA A 172 17.90 -17.76 19.22
N LYS A 173 17.77 -16.46 19.04
CA LYS A 173 18.60 -15.43 19.69
C LYS A 173 18.46 -15.46 21.22
N ALA A 174 17.23 -15.62 21.72
CA ALA A 174 16.97 -15.72 23.16
C ALA A 174 17.68 -16.94 23.77
N ARG A 175 17.62 -18.11 23.11
CA ARG A 175 18.30 -19.35 23.57
C ARG A 175 19.83 -19.20 23.62
N ARG A 176 20.41 -18.39 22.71
CA ARG A 176 21.85 -18.09 22.69
C ARG A 176 22.25 -16.93 23.60
N GLY A 177 21.29 -16.31 24.31
CA GLY A 177 21.55 -15.12 25.12
C GLY A 177 21.84 -13.84 24.34
N GLU A 178 21.62 -13.85 23.02
CA GLU A 178 21.92 -12.75 22.10
C GLU A 178 20.74 -11.77 21.93
N LEU A 179 19.64 -11.98 22.63
CA LEU A 179 18.47 -11.13 22.53
C LEU A 179 18.72 -9.81 23.28
N GLY A 180 19.23 -8.80 22.56
CA GLY A 180 19.35 -7.44 23.10
C GLY A 180 17.97 -6.87 23.36
N ARG A 181 17.59 -6.69 24.63
CA ARG A 181 16.45 -5.87 25.03
C ARG A 181 16.93 -4.44 25.29
N ALA A 182 16.09 -3.47 24.98
CA ALA A 182 16.28 -2.12 25.51
C ALA A 182 16.33 -2.22 27.05
N VAL A 183 17.28 -1.58 27.65
CA VAL A 183 17.38 -1.51 29.11
C VAL A 183 16.29 -0.57 29.62
N PRO A 184 15.63 -0.88 30.73
CA PRO A 184 14.68 0.04 31.38
C PRO A 184 15.33 1.39 31.68
N MET A 185 14.52 2.43 31.83
CA MET A 185 14.96 3.74 32.28
C MET A 185 15.68 3.59 33.64
N GLY A 186 16.81 4.29 33.84
CA GLY A 186 17.66 4.15 35.02
C GLY A 186 18.71 3.06 34.92
N TYR A 187 18.82 2.35 33.83
CA TYR A 187 19.84 1.34 33.60
C TYR A 187 20.56 1.57 32.27
N THR A 188 21.85 1.27 32.25
CA THR A 188 22.65 1.29 31.02
C THR A 188 23.37 -0.06 30.83
N ARG A 189 23.74 -0.36 29.58
CA ARG A 189 24.44 -1.60 29.23
C ARG A 189 25.90 -1.31 28.93
N ARG A 190 26.79 -1.94 29.69
CA ARG A 190 28.24 -1.90 29.41
C ARG A 190 28.59 -2.63 28.11
N ALA A 191 29.77 -2.34 27.57
CA ALA A 191 30.33 -3.04 26.41
C ALA A 191 30.47 -4.56 26.62
N SER A 192 30.60 -5.00 27.90
CA SER A 192 30.63 -6.40 28.34
C SER A 192 29.25 -7.09 28.22
N GLY A 193 28.15 -6.33 27.97
CA GLY A 193 26.80 -6.84 27.99
C GLY A 193 26.06 -6.78 29.32
N GLU A 194 26.79 -6.46 30.41
CA GLU A 194 26.27 -6.33 31.78
C GLU A 194 25.34 -5.11 31.88
N ILE A 195 24.21 -5.28 32.56
CA ILE A 195 23.27 -4.18 32.84
C ILE A 195 23.60 -3.62 34.22
N ILE A 196 23.88 -2.32 34.26
CA ILE A 196 24.19 -1.58 35.47
C ILE A 196 23.22 -0.41 35.62
N LEU A 197 23.13 0.13 36.83
CA LEU A 197 22.43 1.41 37.05
C LEU A 197 23.12 2.52 36.27
N ASP A 198 22.34 3.39 35.66
CA ASP A 198 22.89 4.55 34.95
C ASP A 198 23.46 5.54 35.96
N PRO A 199 24.75 5.84 35.90
CA PRO A 199 25.36 6.73 36.87
C PRO A 199 24.87 8.18 36.75
N ASP A 200 24.39 8.58 35.60
CA ASP A 200 23.91 9.96 35.34
C ASP A 200 22.48 10.18 35.85
N GLU A 201 21.68 9.13 36.08
CA GLU A 201 20.34 9.23 36.66
C GLU A 201 20.30 9.08 38.19
N GLN A 202 21.44 8.90 38.84
CA GLN A 202 21.55 8.82 40.30
C GLN A 202 21.73 10.19 40.98
N ALA A 203 21.81 11.26 40.21
CA ALA A 203 21.85 12.63 40.71
C ALA A 203 20.44 13.22 40.72
#